data_583eda62a12678d4c45c5f9ef50f206a
#
_entry.id   583eda62a12678d4c45c5f9ef50f206a
#
_cell.length_a   1.000
_cell.length_b   1.000
_cell.length_c   1.000
_cell.angle_alpha   90.00
_cell.angle_beta   90.00
_cell.angle_gamma   90.00
#
_symmetry.space_group_name_H-M   'P 1'
#
loop_
_entity.id
_entity.type
_entity.pdbx_description
1 polymer ?
#
loop_
_entity_poly.entity_id
_entity_poly.type
_entity_poly.pdbx_seq_one_letter_code
_entity_poly.pdbx_strand_id
1 'polypeptide(L)'
;MSESTYSLFQRGRRHLRAGMAAQATVSLEKAKRREPDKASIREALGIAYFRIRRWSEAEAEFRKVLELSPVNDYAHYALGRTLEKQGRIAEANRHYKLASSLDTGSDQYRARIRELD
;
A
#
# COMPACT_ATOMS: atom_id res chain seq x y z
N MET A 1 1.48 -16.88 -26.03
CA MET A 1 0.28 -16.40 -25.32
C MET A 1 0.69 -15.46 -24.21
N SER A 2 -0.01 -14.35 -24.09
CA SER A 2 0.26 -13.43 -22.99
C SER A 2 -0.42 -13.93 -21.71
N GLU A 3 0.23 -13.69 -20.58
CA GLU A 3 -0.35 -14.02 -19.29
C GLU A 3 -1.54 -13.08 -19.01
N SER A 4 -2.56 -13.60 -18.32
CA SER A 4 -3.69 -12.78 -17.90
C SER A 4 -3.27 -11.85 -16.76
N THR A 5 -4.03 -10.78 -16.59
CA THR A 5 -3.84 -9.86 -15.45
C THR A 5 -3.96 -10.63 -14.14
N TYR A 6 -4.95 -11.53 -14.05
CA TYR A 6 -5.14 -12.35 -12.86
C TYR A 6 -3.90 -13.20 -12.57
N SER A 7 -3.35 -13.83 -13.58
CA SER A 7 -2.16 -14.69 -13.45
C SER A 7 -0.95 -13.88 -12.95
N LEU A 8 -0.75 -12.69 -13.51
CA LEU A 8 0.32 -11.78 -13.09
C LEU A 8 0.14 -11.34 -11.64
N PHE A 9 -1.09 -11.01 -11.27
CA PHE A 9 -1.42 -10.60 -9.91
C PHE A 9 -1.14 -11.73 -8.92
N GLN A 10 -1.58 -12.94 -9.23
CA GLN A 10 -1.36 -14.09 -8.36
C GLN A 10 0.12 -14.42 -8.21
N ARG A 11 0.90 -14.28 -9.28
CA ARG A 11 2.35 -14.48 -9.21
C ARG A 11 2.99 -13.45 -8.27
N GLY A 12 2.60 -12.18 -8.39
CA GLY A 12 3.08 -11.13 -7.51
C GLY A 12 2.76 -11.42 -6.05
N ARG A 13 1.53 -11.84 -5.78
CA ARG A 13 1.14 -12.20 -4.43
C ARG A 13 1.92 -13.37 -3.85
N ARG A 14 2.19 -14.38 -4.68
CA ARG A 14 3.03 -15.51 -4.25
C ARG A 14 4.43 -15.06 -3.88
N HIS A 15 5.03 -14.18 -4.68
CA HIS A 15 6.33 -13.61 -4.37
C HIS A 15 6.31 -12.83 -3.05
N LEU A 16 5.25 -12.04 -2.81
CA LEU A 16 5.11 -11.31 -1.55
C LEU A 16 5.04 -12.26 -0.36
N ARG A 17 4.25 -13.33 -0.46
CA ARG A 17 4.13 -14.31 0.61
C ARG A 17 5.45 -15.06 0.86
N ALA A 18 6.25 -15.22 -0.19
CA ALA A 18 7.56 -15.88 -0.09
C ALA A 18 8.67 -14.94 0.38
N GLY A 19 8.35 -13.68 0.69
CA GLY A 19 9.36 -12.71 1.10
C GLY A 19 10.20 -12.17 -0.05
N MET A 20 9.73 -12.31 -1.30
CA MET A 20 10.45 -11.91 -2.52
C MET A 20 9.81 -10.66 -3.11
N ALA A 21 9.84 -9.56 -2.34
CA ALA A 21 9.13 -8.34 -2.71
C ALA A 21 9.68 -7.70 -3.99
N ALA A 22 10.99 -7.75 -4.20
CA ALA A 22 11.57 -7.19 -5.43
C ALA A 22 11.06 -7.92 -6.68
N GLN A 23 10.98 -9.25 -6.62
CA GLN A 23 10.44 -10.06 -7.71
C GLN A 23 8.96 -9.79 -7.93
N ALA A 24 8.22 -9.54 -6.83
CA ALA A 24 6.80 -9.23 -6.92
C ALA A 24 6.55 -7.98 -7.77
N THR A 25 7.41 -6.98 -7.71
CA THR A 25 7.21 -5.74 -8.46
C THR A 25 7.18 -5.97 -9.97
N VAL A 26 7.91 -6.96 -10.46
CA VAL A 26 7.97 -7.25 -11.91
C VAL A 26 6.59 -7.65 -12.44
N SER A 27 5.96 -8.64 -11.81
CA SER A 27 4.64 -9.13 -12.24
C SER A 27 3.55 -8.09 -11.94
N LEU A 28 3.64 -7.41 -10.78
CA LEU A 28 2.63 -6.45 -10.37
C LEU A 28 2.66 -5.18 -11.23
N GLU A 29 3.83 -4.74 -11.69
CA GLU A 29 3.91 -3.62 -12.63
C GLU A 29 3.28 -3.98 -13.98
N LYS A 30 3.47 -5.21 -14.45
CA LYS A 30 2.81 -5.67 -15.67
C LYS A 30 1.29 -5.69 -15.49
N ALA A 31 0.82 -6.18 -14.35
CA ALA A 31 -0.61 -6.21 -14.04
C ALA A 31 -1.19 -4.79 -14.00
N LYS A 32 -0.47 -3.86 -13.37
CA LYS A 32 -0.89 -2.47 -13.29
C LYS A 32 -1.03 -1.82 -14.67
N ARG A 33 -0.10 -2.10 -15.56
CA ARG A 33 -0.18 -1.54 -16.93
C ARG A 33 -1.42 -2.01 -17.67
N ARG A 34 -1.89 -3.22 -17.38
CA ARG A 34 -3.09 -3.77 -18.02
C ARG A 34 -4.37 -3.25 -17.38
N GLU A 35 -4.39 -3.11 -16.06
CA GLU A 35 -5.56 -2.64 -15.32
C GLU A 35 -5.13 -1.59 -14.30
N PRO A 36 -4.89 -0.35 -14.76
CA PRO A 36 -4.30 0.69 -13.89
C PRO A 36 -5.22 1.16 -12.76
N ASP A 37 -6.53 0.90 -12.86
CA ASP A 37 -7.50 1.34 -11.85
C ASP A 37 -7.98 0.19 -10.97
N LYS A 38 -7.24 -0.91 -10.89
CA LYS A 38 -7.59 -2.00 -10.00
C LYS A 38 -6.89 -1.83 -8.66
N ALA A 39 -7.68 -1.51 -7.62
CA ALA A 39 -7.16 -1.17 -6.30
C ALA A 39 -6.32 -2.28 -5.68
N SER A 40 -6.71 -3.56 -5.87
CA SER A 40 -5.98 -4.69 -5.31
C SER A 40 -4.55 -4.81 -5.86
N ILE A 41 -4.37 -4.49 -7.14
CA ILE A 41 -3.04 -4.49 -7.78
C ILE A 41 -2.20 -3.35 -7.21
N ARG A 42 -2.79 -2.16 -7.10
CA ARG A 42 -2.10 -0.99 -6.55
C ARG A 42 -1.67 -1.21 -5.11
N GLU A 43 -2.55 -1.81 -4.31
CA GLU A 43 -2.23 -2.12 -2.93
C GLU A 43 -1.07 -3.12 -2.82
N ALA A 44 -1.14 -4.20 -3.57
CA ALA A 44 -0.07 -5.20 -3.57
C ALA A 44 1.27 -4.59 -3.99
N LEU A 45 1.24 -3.74 -5.01
CA LEU A 45 2.44 -3.08 -5.50
C LEU A 45 3.01 -2.10 -4.46
N GLY A 46 2.13 -1.36 -3.79
CA GLY A 46 2.54 -0.49 -2.69
C GLY A 46 3.24 -1.26 -1.57
N ILE A 47 2.69 -2.42 -1.20
CA ILE A 47 3.30 -3.29 -0.19
C ILE A 47 4.68 -3.77 -0.65
N ALA A 48 4.79 -4.19 -1.92
CA ALA A 48 6.06 -4.66 -2.45
C ALA A 48 7.12 -3.56 -2.41
N TYR A 49 6.77 -2.36 -2.87
CA TYR A 49 7.69 -1.23 -2.82
C TYR A 49 8.07 -0.86 -1.40
N PHE A 50 7.10 -0.87 -0.46
CA PHE A 50 7.37 -0.60 0.94
C PHE A 50 8.43 -1.57 1.50
N ARG A 51 8.29 -2.84 1.21
CA ARG A 51 9.20 -3.87 1.72
C ARG A 51 10.63 -3.74 1.20
N ILE A 52 10.78 -3.18 -0.01
CA ILE A 52 12.13 -2.95 -0.58
C ILE A 52 12.58 -1.51 -0.38
N ARG A 53 11.92 -0.77 0.49
CA ARG A 53 12.29 0.58 0.93
C ARG A 53 12.23 1.62 -0.19
N ARG A 54 11.40 1.40 -1.17
CA ARG A 54 11.14 2.38 -2.23
C ARG A 54 9.92 3.20 -1.84
N TRP A 55 10.17 4.15 -0.95
CA TRP A 55 9.10 4.89 -0.27
C TRP A 55 8.27 5.75 -1.21
N SER A 56 8.90 6.44 -2.16
CA SER A 56 8.17 7.30 -3.09
C SER A 56 7.23 6.51 -3.98
N GLU A 57 7.68 5.36 -4.48
CA GLU A 57 6.85 4.49 -5.30
C GLU A 57 5.71 3.89 -4.47
N ALA A 58 6.00 3.46 -3.24
CA ALA A 58 4.97 2.94 -2.34
C ALA A 58 3.92 4.01 -2.07
N GLU A 59 4.35 5.23 -1.79
CA GLU A 59 3.43 6.36 -1.56
C GLU A 59 2.50 6.57 -2.73
N ALA A 60 3.04 6.60 -3.95
CA ALA A 60 2.23 6.81 -5.16
C ALA A 60 1.16 5.73 -5.30
N GLU A 61 1.52 4.46 -5.04
CA GLU A 61 0.56 3.37 -5.15
C GLU A 61 -0.54 3.44 -4.10
N PHE A 62 -0.19 3.71 -2.83
CA PHE A 62 -1.20 3.82 -1.77
C PHE A 62 -2.11 5.03 -1.98
N ARG A 63 -1.57 6.15 -2.48
CA ARG A 63 -2.42 7.30 -2.82
C ARG A 63 -3.41 6.97 -3.94
N LYS A 64 -2.98 6.16 -4.91
CA LYS A 64 -3.88 5.71 -5.98
C LYS A 64 -4.99 4.81 -5.41
N VAL A 65 -4.67 3.93 -4.47
CA VAL A 65 -5.70 3.14 -3.80
C VAL A 65 -6.74 4.06 -3.16
N LEU A 66 -6.32 5.13 -2.52
CA LEU A 66 -7.22 6.06 -1.85
C LEU A 66 -8.03 6.92 -2.82
N GLU A 67 -7.49 7.21 -4.02
CA GLU A 67 -8.30 7.82 -5.08
C GLU A 67 -9.44 6.89 -5.52
N LEU A 68 -9.15 5.59 -5.61
CA LEU A 68 -10.12 4.59 -6.04
C LEU A 68 -11.10 4.23 -4.94
N SER A 69 -10.64 4.25 -3.69
CA SER A 69 -11.45 3.86 -2.51
C SER A 69 -11.02 4.69 -1.29
N PRO A 70 -11.60 5.88 -1.12
CA PRO A 70 -11.19 6.78 -0.02
C PRO A 70 -11.43 6.24 1.38
N VAL A 71 -12.29 5.22 1.52
CA VAL A 71 -12.63 4.61 2.81
C VAL A 71 -11.83 3.34 3.10
N ASN A 72 -10.79 3.07 2.34
CA ASN A 72 -9.93 1.92 2.57
C ASN A 72 -9.02 2.21 3.77
N ASP A 73 -9.38 1.66 4.92
CA ASP A 73 -8.67 1.90 6.18
C ASP A 73 -7.22 1.42 6.12
N TYR A 74 -6.99 0.25 5.54
CA TYR A 74 -5.62 -0.27 5.42
C TYR A 74 -4.74 0.64 4.58
N ALA A 75 -5.27 1.22 3.49
CA ALA A 75 -4.49 2.10 2.63
C ALA A 75 -4.09 3.40 3.35
N HIS A 76 -4.96 3.94 4.20
CA HIS A 76 -4.59 5.07 5.05
C HIS A 76 -3.47 4.69 6.01
N TYR A 77 -3.58 3.53 6.65
CA TYR A 77 -2.54 3.03 7.56
C TYR A 77 -1.21 2.83 6.83
N ALA A 78 -1.25 2.16 5.68
CA ALA A 78 -0.04 1.87 4.88
C ALA A 78 0.62 3.15 4.37
N LEU A 79 -0.19 4.12 3.93
CA LEU A 79 0.32 5.43 3.53
C LEU A 79 0.96 6.13 4.72
N GLY A 80 0.32 6.08 5.89
CA GLY A 80 0.90 6.63 7.12
C GLY A 80 2.27 6.03 7.42
N ARG A 81 2.40 4.70 7.33
CA ARG A 81 3.67 4.01 7.54
C ARG A 81 4.73 4.49 6.54
N THR A 82 4.33 4.66 5.28
CA THR A 82 5.24 5.11 4.21
C THR A 82 5.70 6.54 4.44
N LEU A 83 4.79 7.42 4.84
CA LEU A 83 5.11 8.81 5.16
C LEU A 83 6.02 8.91 6.38
N GLU A 84 5.78 8.08 7.39
CA GLU A 84 6.63 8.03 8.58
C GLU A 84 8.07 7.65 8.22
N LYS A 85 8.25 6.69 7.30
CA LYS A 85 9.57 6.30 6.82
C LYS A 85 10.29 7.44 6.10
N GLN A 86 9.54 8.38 5.55
CA GLN A 86 10.09 9.57 4.90
C GLN A 86 10.27 10.76 5.86
N GLY A 87 9.99 10.57 7.14
CA GLY A 87 10.10 11.62 8.15
C GLY A 87 8.94 12.61 8.16
N ARG A 88 7.88 12.35 7.41
CA ARG A 88 6.70 13.21 7.31
C ARG A 88 5.68 12.83 8.38
N ILE A 89 6.04 13.09 9.62
CA ILE A 89 5.33 12.55 10.80
C ILE A 89 3.94 13.15 10.96
N ALA A 90 3.79 14.46 10.76
CA ALA A 90 2.48 15.11 10.93
C ALA A 90 1.47 14.59 9.88
N GLU A 91 1.90 14.43 8.64
CA GLU A 91 1.05 13.89 7.58
C GLU A 91 0.73 12.42 7.83
N ALA A 92 1.73 11.65 8.27
CA ALA A 92 1.52 10.24 8.64
C ALA A 92 0.44 10.12 9.72
N ASN A 93 0.52 11.00 10.72
CA ASN A 93 -0.41 10.99 11.85
C ASN A 93 -1.86 11.24 11.40
N ARG A 94 -2.05 12.14 10.43
CA ARG A 94 -3.39 12.38 9.86
C ARG A 94 -3.96 11.11 9.24
N HIS A 95 -3.14 10.36 8.50
CA HIS A 95 -3.60 9.12 7.89
C HIS A 95 -3.86 8.01 8.91
N TYR A 96 -3.05 7.91 9.97
CA TYR A 96 -3.32 6.98 11.06
C TYR A 96 -4.65 7.28 11.74
N LYS A 97 -4.96 8.56 11.95
CA LYS A 97 -6.25 8.95 12.54
C LYS A 97 -7.41 8.59 11.62
N LEU A 98 -7.24 8.78 10.31
CA LEU A 98 -8.27 8.37 9.34
C LEU A 98 -8.47 6.86 9.36
N ALA A 99 -7.40 6.08 9.37
CA ALA A 99 -7.49 4.62 9.45
C ALA A 99 -8.24 4.20 10.72
N SER A 100 -7.88 4.79 11.85
CA SER A 100 -8.52 4.49 13.14
C SER A 100 -9.98 4.89 13.18
N SER A 101 -10.36 5.97 12.49
CA SER A 101 -11.77 6.36 12.42
C SER A 101 -12.60 5.44 11.53
N LEU A 102 -11.97 4.83 10.52
CA LEU A 102 -12.63 3.89 9.61
C LEU A 102 -12.75 2.48 10.21
N ASP A 103 -11.79 2.10 11.05
CA ASP A 103 -11.83 0.85 11.79
C ASP A 103 -11.51 1.13 13.26
N THR A 104 -12.55 1.44 14.03
CA THR A 104 -12.40 1.83 15.43
C THR A 104 -11.97 0.69 16.33
N GLY A 105 -12.07 -0.55 15.86
CA GLY A 105 -11.64 -1.73 16.60
C GLY A 105 -10.16 -2.05 16.47
N SER A 106 -9.44 -1.36 15.60
CA SER A 106 -8.04 -1.69 15.35
C SER A 106 -7.10 -1.00 16.36
N ASP A 107 -6.55 -1.78 17.27
CA ASP A 107 -5.48 -1.32 18.16
C ASP A 107 -4.23 -0.94 17.39
N GLN A 108 -3.96 -1.66 16.30
CA GLN A 108 -2.78 -1.42 15.46
C GLN A 108 -2.77 -0.01 14.90
N TYR A 109 -3.93 0.46 14.44
CA TYR A 109 -4.02 1.81 13.88
C TYR A 109 -3.85 2.87 14.96
N ARG A 110 -4.54 2.69 16.09
CA ARG A 110 -4.44 3.63 17.22
C ARG A 110 -3.02 3.72 17.76
N ALA A 111 -2.31 2.59 17.81
CA ALA A 111 -0.97 2.54 18.37
C ALA A 111 0.05 3.37 17.59
N ARG A 112 -0.25 3.69 16.33
CA ARG A 112 0.64 4.50 15.50
C ARG A 112 0.41 6.00 15.66
N ILE A 113 -0.75 6.41 16.20
CA ILE A 113 -1.08 7.82 16.35
C ILE A 113 -0.15 8.42 17.41
N ARG A 114 0.50 9.53 17.08
CA ARG A 114 1.36 10.26 17.99
C ARG A 114 0.71 11.59 18.34
N GLU A 115 0.87 11.99 19.58
CA GLU A 115 0.52 13.34 19.96
C GLU A 115 1.67 14.25 19.55
N LEU A 116 1.31 15.31 18.85
CA LEU A 116 2.28 16.28 18.34
C LEU A 116 2.04 17.61 19.06
N ASP A 117 3.10 18.11 19.66
CA ASP A 117 3.06 19.40 20.38
C ASP A 117 3.01 20.57 19.39
#